data_f79fd59a7eb0f4dd6171d29eafe278fd
#
_entry.id   f79fd59a7eb0f4dd6171d29eafe278fd
#
_cell.length_a   1.000
_cell.length_b   1.000
_cell.length_c   1.000
_cell.angle_alpha   90.00
_cell.angle_beta   90.00
_cell.angle_gamma   90.00
#
_symmetry.space_group_name_H-M   'P 1'
#
loop_
_entity.id
_entity.type
_entity.pdbx_description
1 polymer ?
#
loop_
_entity_poly.entity_id
_entity_poly.type
_entity_poly.pdbx_seq_one_letter_code
_entity_poly.pdbx_strand_id
1 'polypeptide(L)'
;AQDQMALRSQLNAVAAIKAGHLAREIVPVHIPQKKGDTIIVSQDEHPRETSIEALAKLKGVVRPDGTVTAGNASGVNDGACALLLADEANAAKYGLKPRARVVGMAVAGVAPRIMGFGPTPATLKVLAQTGLTIDHMDVIELNEAFAAQGLAVLRALGLKDDDARVNAWGGAIALGHP
;
A
#
# COMPACT_ATOMS: atom_id res chain seq x y z
N ALA A 1 15.89 -10.17 0.25
CA ALA A 1 14.89 -9.46 1.06
C ALA A 1 13.93 -8.64 0.16
N GLN A 2 14.43 -7.74 -0.74
CA GLN A 2 13.57 -6.90 -1.58
C GLN A 2 12.63 -7.72 -2.46
N ASP A 3 13.14 -8.72 -3.18
CA ASP A 3 12.32 -9.59 -4.04
C ASP A 3 11.38 -10.49 -3.21
N GLN A 4 11.75 -10.85 -2.00
CA GLN A 4 10.85 -11.57 -1.07
C GLN A 4 9.66 -10.71 -0.68
N MET A 5 9.90 -9.43 -0.34
CA MET A 5 8.82 -8.48 -0.06
C MET A 5 7.91 -8.28 -1.28
N ALA A 6 8.51 -8.12 -2.46
CA ALA A 6 7.76 -7.96 -3.71
C ALA A 6 6.88 -9.19 -4.04
N LEU A 7 7.44 -10.40 -3.91
CA LEU A 7 6.68 -11.62 -4.09
C LEU A 7 5.53 -11.71 -3.09
N ARG A 8 5.76 -11.41 -1.81
CA ARG A 8 4.72 -11.41 -0.79
C ARG A 8 3.60 -10.41 -1.13
N SER A 9 3.94 -9.19 -1.56
CA SER A 9 2.96 -8.21 -2.00
C SER A 9 2.06 -8.77 -3.10
N GLN A 10 2.62 -9.38 -4.14
CA GLN A 10 1.87 -10.00 -5.24
C GLN A 10 0.98 -11.16 -4.76
N LEU A 11 1.51 -12.06 -3.95
CA LEU A 11 0.75 -13.21 -3.44
C LEU A 11 -0.42 -12.77 -2.56
N ASN A 12 -0.20 -11.79 -1.69
CA ASN A 12 -1.24 -11.25 -0.82
C ASN A 12 -2.33 -10.55 -1.65
N ALA A 13 -1.97 -9.74 -2.65
CA ALA A 13 -2.93 -9.07 -3.52
C ALA A 13 -3.78 -10.07 -4.30
N VAL A 14 -3.17 -11.08 -4.91
CA VAL A 14 -3.89 -12.13 -5.63
C VAL A 14 -4.83 -12.90 -4.71
N ALA A 15 -4.40 -13.21 -3.49
CA ALA A 15 -5.24 -13.89 -2.50
C ALA A 15 -6.43 -13.00 -2.08
N ALA A 16 -6.21 -11.71 -1.83
CA ALA A 16 -7.26 -10.75 -1.46
C ALA A 16 -8.27 -10.55 -2.60
N ILE A 17 -7.83 -10.48 -3.85
CA ILE A 17 -8.70 -10.40 -5.03
C ILE A 17 -9.58 -11.67 -5.12
N LYS A 18 -8.97 -12.86 -5.04
CA LYS A 18 -9.70 -14.14 -5.09
C LYS A 18 -10.72 -14.29 -3.97
N ALA A 19 -10.40 -13.77 -2.78
CA ALA A 19 -11.32 -13.77 -1.63
C ALA A 19 -12.41 -12.68 -1.73
N GLY A 20 -12.38 -11.81 -2.74
CA GLY A 20 -13.35 -10.73 -2.93
C GLY A 20 -13.19 -9.57 -1.95
N HIS A 21 -12.05 -9.45 -1.26
CA HIS A 21 -11.84 -8.37 -0.31
C HIS A 21 -11.81 -7.01 -1.00
N LEU A 22 -11.04 -6.86 -2.07
CA LEU A 22 -10.90 -5.61 -2.81
C LEU A 22 -12.17 -5.23 -3.59
N ALA A 23 -12.93 -6.21 -4.07
CA ALA A 23 -14.19 -5.96 -4.78
C ALA A 23 -15.25 -5.22 -3.94
N ARG A 24 -15.12 -5.21 -2.60
CA ARG A 24 -16.05 -4.51 -1.69
C ARG A 24 -15.88 -3.00 -1.71
N GLU A 25 -14.74 -2.50 -2.16
CA GLU A 25 -14.40 -1.07 -2.14
C GLU A 25 -14.16 -0.50 -3.54
N ILE A 26 -14.03 -1.35 -4.56
CA ILE A 26 -13.85 -0.90 -5.94
C ILE A 26 -15.18 -0.40 -6.48
N VAL A 27 -15.18 0.84 -6.98
CA VAL A 27 -16.28 1.41 -7.75
C VAL A 27 -15.97 1.22 -9.23
N PRO A 28 -16.77 0.46 -9.99
CA PRO A 28 -16.51 0.22 -11.40
C PRO A 28 -16.47 1.51 -12.22
N VAL A 29 -15.50 1.65 -13.10
CA VAL A 29 -15.37 2.77 -14.03
C VAL A 29 -15.94 2.36 -15.38
N HIS A 30 -16.91 3.11 -15.86
CA HIS A 30 -17.56 2.91 -17.16
C HIS A 30 -16.88 3.78 -18.22
N ILE A 31 -16.22 3.17 -19.20
CA ILE A 31 -15.51 3.86 -20.27
C ILE A 31 -16.32 3.77 -21.57
N PRO A 32 -17.05 4.84 -21.95
CA PRO A 32 -17.79 4.88 -23.20
C PRO A 32 -16.86 4.70 -24.41
N GLN A 33 -17.27 3.87 -25.35
CA GLN A 33 -16.54 3.66 -26.58
C GLN A 33 -17.19 4.45 -27.72
N LYS A 34 -16.40 4.89 -28.70
CA LYS A 34 -16.92 5.54 -29.91
C LYS A 34 -17.78 4.59 -30.75
N LYS A 35 -17.50 3.30 -30.71
CA LYS A 35 -18.25 2.21 -31.34
C LYS A 35 -18.21 0.99 -30.42
N GLY A 36 -19.33 0.29 -30.28
CA GLY A 36 -19.43 -0.90 -29.42
C GLY A 36 -19.91 -0.56 -28.01
N ASP A 37 -19.84 -1.57 -27.13
CA ASP A 37 -20.32 -1.49 -25.76
C ASP A 37 -19.35 -0.73 -24.86
N THR A 38 -19.87 -0.15 -23.78
CA THR A 38 -19.07 0.47 -22.72
C THR A 38 -18.16 -0.57 -22.07
N ILE A 39 -16.87 -0.26 -21.95
CA ILE A 39 -15.93 -1.08 -21.18
C ILE A 39 -16.13 -0.78 -19.70
N ILE A 40 -16.22 -1.82 -18.87
CA ILE A 40 -16.34 -1.68 -17.43
C ILE A 40 -15.04 -2.17 -16.80
N VAL A 41 -14.31 -1.27 -16.14
CA VAL A 41 -13.11 -1.58 -15.37
C VAL A 41 -13.50 -1.70 -13.91
N SER A 42 -13.40 -2.91 -13.35
CA SER A 42 -13.84 -3.24 -11.99
C SER A 42 -12.81 -4.06 -11.19
N GLN A 43 -11.61 -4.17 -11.70
CA GLN A 43 -10.50 -4.86 -11.04
C GLN A 43 -9.20 -4.11 -11.27
N ASP A 44 -8.28 -4.21 -10.30
CA ASP A 44 -6.92 -3.72 -10.47
C ASP A 44 -6.19 -4.56 -11.53
N GLU A 45 -5.60 -3.90 -12.52
CA GLU A 45 -4.93 -4.53 -13.65
C GLU A 45 -3.42 -4.77 -13.42
N HIS A 46 -2.86 -4.16 -12.35
CA HIS A 46 -1.42 -4.20 -12.07
C HIS A 46 -0.95 -5.54 -11.47
N PRO A 47 -1.72 -6.26 -10.62
CA PRO A 47 -1.29 -7.52 -10.01
C PRO A 47 -0.91 -8.57 -11.05
N ARG A 48 0.19 -9.28 -10.83
CA ARG A 48 0.72 -10.29 -11.76
C ARG A 48 1.35 -11.47 -11.04
N GLU A 49 1.27 -12.62 -11.66
CA GLU A 49 1.98 -13.80 -11.19
C GLU A 49 3.49 -13.62 -11.39
N THR A 50 4.26 -13.98 -10.35
CA THR A 50 5.72 -13.91 -10.36
C THR A 50 6.32 -14.96 -9.42
N SER A 51 7.65 -15.12 -9.48
CA SER A 51 8.41 -15.98 -8.57
C SER A 51 9.75 -15.33 -8.22
N ILE A 52 10.43 -15.86 -7.20
CA ILE A 52 11.77 -15.37 -6.81
C ILE A 52 12.76 -15.50 -7.97
N GLU A 53 12.68 -16.60 -8.74
CA GLU A 53 13.54 -16.85 -9.89
C GLU A 53 13.27 -15.87 -11.03
N ALA A 54 12.02 -15.44 -11.20
CA ALA A 54 11.65 -14.43 -12.19
C ALA A 54 12.15 -13.06 -11.77
N LEU A 55 11.92 -12.68 -10.50
CA LEU A 55 12.37 -11.40 -9.94
C LEU A 55 13.90 -11.26 -9.95
N ALA A 56 14.63 -12.33 -9.63
CA ALA A 56 16.09 -12.36 -9.61
C ALA A 56 16.74 -12.11 -10.98
N LYS A 57 16.00 -12.30 -12.09
CA LYS A 57 16.50 -12.04 -13.46
C LYS A 57 16.37 -10.59 -13.89
N LEU A 58 15.64 -9.77 -13.12
CA LEU A 58 15.38 -8.39 -13.48
C LEU A 58 16.62 -7.51 -13.22
N LYS A 59 16.85 -6.58 -14.13
CA LYS A 59 17.96 -5.64 -14.03
C LYS A 59 17.56 -4.43 -13.18
N GLY A 60 18.58 -3.81 -12.55
CA GLY A 60 18.40 -2.53 -11.86
C GLY A 60 17.87 -1.44 -12.80
N VAL A 61 16.85 -0.70 -12.36
CA VAL A 61 16.23 0.37 -13.16
C VAL A 61 16.74 1.77 -12.80
N VAL A 62 17.33 1.93 -11.62
CA VAL A 62 17.89 3.20 -11.16
C VAL A 62 19.37 3.32 -11.48
N ARG A 63 20.11 2.22 -11.30
CA ARG A 63 21.53 2.08 -11.63
C ARG A 63 21.81 0.69 -12.17
N PRO A 64 22.76 0.51 -13.10
CA PRO A 64 23.05 -0.80 -13.72
C PRO A 64 23.37 -1.91 -12.69
N ASP A 65 24.06 -1.55 -11.60
CA ASP A 65 24.46 -2.40 -10.48
C ASP A 65 23.53 -2.28 -9.27
N GLY A 66 22.38 -1.62 -9.45
CA GLY A 66 21.40 -1.37 -8.40
C GLY A 66 20.50 -2.59 -8.13
N THR A 67 19.92 -2.61 -6.94
CA THR A 67 19.01 -3.69 -6.49
C THR A 67 17.54 -3.34 -6.66
N VAL A 68 17.21 -2.10 -7.03
CA VAL A 68 15.84 -1.68 -7.34
C VAL A 68 15.54 -2.07 -8.78
N THR A 69 14.53 -2.91 -8.95
CA THR A 69 14.10 -3.46 -10.25
C THR A 69 12.63 -3.13 -10.51
N ALA A 70 12.16 -3.33 -11.74
CA ALA A 70 10.73 -3.20 -12.07
C ALA A 70 9.84 -4.22 -11.33
N GLY A 71 10.41 -5.25 -10.71
CA GLY A 71 9.68 -6.26 -9.95
C GLY A 71 9.56 -5.96 -8.47
N ASN A 72 10.44 -5.10 -7.91
CA ASN A 72 10.44 -4.73 -6.49
C ASN A 72 10.26 -3.22 -6.24
N ALA A 73 9.78 -2.51 -7.25
CA ALA A 73 9.27 -1.14 -7.20
C ALA A 73 7.79 -1.13 -7.56
N SER A 74 7.05 -0.16 -7.04
CA SER A 74 5.66 0.08 -7.44
C SER A 74 5.57 0.56 -8.90
N GLY A 75 4.45 0.29 -9.56
CA GLY A 75 4.12 0.91 -10.83
C GLY A 75 3.60 2.33 -10.63
N VAL A 76 3.78 3.17 -11.65
CA VAL A 76 3.09 4.46 -11.77
C VAL A 76 1.75 4.19 -12.44
N ASN A 77 0.67 4.44 -11.74
CA ASN A 77 -0.68 4.07 -12.15
C ASN A 77 -1.64 5.26 -12.00
N ASP A 78 -2.72 5.22 -12.75
CA ASP A 78 -3.86 6.08 -12.49
C ASP A 78 -4.73 5.47 -11.39
N GLY A 79 -5.25 6.31 -10.50
CA GLY A 79 -6.12 5.84 -9.43
C GLY A 79 -6.80 7.00 -8.72
N ALA A 80 -7.93 6.69 -8.07
CA ALA A 80 -8.64 7.63 -7.23
C ALA A 80 -9.33 6.90 -6.10
N CYS A 81 -9.44 7.56 -4.94
CA CYS A 81 -10.24 7.05 -3.83
C CYS A 81 -11.04 8.18 -3.19
N ALA A 82 -12.09 7.83 -2.46
CA ALA A 82 -12.88 8.76 -1.69
C ALA A 82 -13.18 8.19 -0.30
N LEU A 83 -13.00 9.01 0.73
CA LEU A 83 -13.33 8.69 2.12
C LEU A 83 -14.28 9.75 2.65
N LEU A 84 -15.36 9.31 3.32
CA LEU A 84 -16.27 10.20 4.03
C LEU A 84 -15.82 10.34 5.48
N LEU A 85 -15.39 11.54 5.85
CA LEU A 85 -15.03 11.89 7.22
C LEU A 85 -16.13 12.75 7.85
N ALA A 86 -16.49 12.45 9.08
CA ALA A 86 -17.45 13.23 9.84
C ALA A 86 -17.04 13.24 11.32
N ASP A 87 -17.40 14.31 12.03
CA ASP A 87 -17.42 14.28 13.48
C ASP A 87 -18.62 13.46 14.01
N GLU A 88 -18.60 13.16 15.29
CA GLU A 88 -19.60 12.29 15.93
C GLU A 88 -21.01 12.86 15.84
N ALA A 89 -21.17 14.19 16.00
CA ALA A 89 -22.46 14.87 15.94
C ALA A 89 -23.06 14.83 14.52
N ASN A 90 -22.26 15.09 13.50
CA ASN A 90 -22.69 15.01 12.11
C ASN A 90 -22.93 13.56 11.67
N ALA A 91 -22.13 12.62 12.14
CA ALA A 91 -22.41 11.20 11.89
C ALA A 91 -23.80 10.80 12.40
N ALA A 92 -24.15 11.18 13.63
CA ALA A 92 -25.47 10.95 14.21
C ALA A 92 -26.58 11.69 13.44
N LYS A 93 -26.37 12.99 13.16
CA LYS A 93 -27.35 13.83 12.44
C LYS A 93 -27.76 13.27 11.08
N TYR A 94 -26.80 12.73 10.33
CA TYR A 94 -27.01 12.20 8.99
C TYR A 94 -27.23 10.68 8.95
N GLY A 95 -27.35 10.03 10.12
CA GLY A 95 -27.56 8.58 10.21
C GLY A 95 -26.38 7.76 9.66
N LEU A 96 -25.18 8.33 9.66
CA LEU A 96 -23.98 7.64 9.19
C LEU A 96 -23.54 6.59 10.20
N LYS A 97 -23.14 5.44 9.70
CA LYS A 97 -22.57 4.36 10.53
C LYS A 97 -21.05 4.43 10.50
N PRO A 98 -20.37 4.92 11.55
CA PRO A 98 -18.92 4.98 11.60
C PRO A 98 -18.30 3.59 11.43
N ARG A 99 -17.28 3.46 10.60
CA ARG A 99 -16.51 2.24 10.39
C ARG A 99 -15.24 2.20 11.22
N ALA A 100 -14.65 3.38 11.47
CA ALA A 100 -13.44 3.54 12.26
C ALA A 100 -13.40 4.95 12.88
N ARG A 101 -12.54 5.14 13.86
CA ARG A 101 -12.20 6.45 14.43
C ARG A 101 -10.76 6.78 14.09
N VAL A 102 -10.50 8.01 13.63
CA VAL A 102 -9.14 8.54 13.52
C VAL A 102 -8.65 8.90 14.92
N VAL A 103 -7.70 8.14 15.46
CA VAL A 103 -7.15 8.34 16.81
C VAL A 103 -6.08 9.43 16.81
N GLY A 104 -5.29 9.53 15.75
CA GLY A 104 -4.25 10.54 15.61
C GLY A 104 -3.68 10.56 14.19
N MET A 105 -2.97 11.64 13.89
CA MET A 105 -2.23 11.78 12.64
C MET A 105 -0.97 12.60 12.86
N ALA A 106 0.07 12.35 12.11
CA ALA A 106 1.31 13.10 12.16
C ALA A 106 1.99 13.13 10.80
N VAL A 107 2.76 14.19 10.59
CA VAL A 107 3.65 14.35 9.46
C VAL A 107 5.07 14.60 9.96
N ALA A 108 6.06 14.20 9.17
CA ALA A 108 7.46 14.47 9.44
C ALA A 108 8.20 14.77 8.14
N GLY A 109 9.10 15.74 8.18
CA GLY A 109 10.05 16.00 7.10
C GLY A 109 11.32 15.21 7.31
N VAL A 110 11.95 14.79 6.23
CA VAL A 110 13.26 14.14 6.20
C VAL A 110 14.11 14.77 5.11
N ALA A 111 15.42 14.52 5.13
CA ALA A 111 16.29 14.99 4.06
C ALA A 111 15.83 14.42 2.71
N PRO A 112 15.79 15.22 1.62
CA PRO A 112 15.28 14.78 0.31
C PRO A 112 15.91 13.47 -0.19
N ARG A 113 17.16 13.25 0.10
CA ARG A 113 17.93 12.05 -0.27
C ARG A 113 17.38 10.74 0.31
N ILE A 114 16.63 10.82 1.41
CA ILE A 114 16.02 9.68 2.11
C ILE A 114 14.50 9.85 2.22
N MET A 115 13.87 10.49 1.25
CA MET A 115 12.44 10.79 1.22
C MET A 115 11.57 9.57 1.58
N GLY A 116 11.90 8.40 1.04
CA GLY A 116 11.18 7.16 1.34
C GLY A 116 11.24 6.70 2.80
N PHE A 117 12.11 7.27 3.63
CA PHE A 117 12.19 6.98 5.06
C PHE A 117 11.21 7.80 5.92
N GLY A 118 10.53 8.80 5.33
CA GLY A 118 9.58 9.68 5.99
C GLY A 118 8.51 8.99 6.85
N PRO A 119 7.97 7.80 6.46
CA PRO A 119 7.02 7.07 7.29
C PRO A 119 7.53 6.74 8.70
N THR A 120 8.83 6.47 8.86
CA THR A 120 9.40 6.15 10.18
C THR A 120 9.21 7.26 11.21
N PRO A 121 9.75 8.48 11.03
CA PRO A 121 9.56 9.54 12.02
C PRO A 121 8.10 9.99 12.15
N ALA A 122 7.29 9.91 11.10
CA ALA A 122 5.86 10.21 11.17
C ALA A 122 5.13 9.19 12.07
N THR A 123 5.42 7.90 11.91
CA THR A 123 4.85 6.83 12.74
C THR A 123 5.27 6.96 14.20
N LEU A 124 6.56 7.15 14.47
CA LEU A 124 7.04 7.35 15.84
C LEU A 124 6.37 8.56 16.51
N LYS A 125 6.17 9.64 15.75
CA LYS A 125 5.50 10.83 16.24
C LYS A 125 4.03 10.59 16.59
N VAL A 126 3.25 9.93 15.73
CA VAL A 126 1.83 9.65 16.00
C VAL A 126 1.66 8.65 17.14
N LEU A 127 2.53 7.65 17.24
CA LEU A 127 2.53 6.71 18.37
C LEU A 127 2.79 7.43 19.70
N ALA A 128 3.79 8.33 19.74
CA ALA A 128 4.06 9.13 20.92
C ALA A 128 2.90 10.06 21.30
N GLN A 129 2.24 10.69 20.32
CA GLN A 129 1.08 11.58 20.54
C GLN A 129 -0.14 10.83 21.09
N THR A 130 -0.33 9.60 20.70
CA THR A 130 -1.49 8.77 21.08
C THR A 130 -1.23 7.89 22.31
N GLY A 131 0.01 7.81 22.79
CA GLY A 131 0.41 6.89 23.87
C GLY A 131 0.39 5.41 23.46
N LEU A 132 0.38 5.13 22.16
CA LEU A 132 0.38 3.78 21.61
C LEU A 132 1.81 3.33 21.23
N THR A 133 1.98 2.04 21.06
CA THR A 133 3.21 1.43 20.53
C THR A 133 2.90 0.66 19.24
N ILE A 134 3.92 0.30 18.48
CA ILE A 134 3.75 -0.49 17.26
C ILE A 134 3.15 -1.88 17.53
N ASP A 135 3.33 -2.40 18.73
CA ASP A 135 2.79 -3.70 19.14
C ASP A 135 1.28 -3.67 19.40
N HIS A 136 0.70 -2.48 19.58
CA HIS A 136 -0.76 -2.31 19.69
C HIS A 136 -1.46 -2.32 18.33
N MET A 137 -0.72 -2.38 17.23
CA MET A 137 -1.29 -2.37 15.88
C MET A 137 -1.60 -3.80 15.40
N ASP A 138 -2.84 -4.05 15.05
CA ASP A 138 -3.29 -5.32 14.47
C ASP A 138 -3.09 -5.36 12.95
N VAL A 139 -3.14 -4.19 12.29
CA VAL A 139 -2.97 -4.01 10.84
C VAL A 139 -2.08 -2.80 10.59
N ILE A 140 -1.15 -2.93 9.68
CA ILE A 140 -0.23 -1.87 9.26
C ILE A 140 -0.25 -1.80 7.73
N GLU A 141 -0.69 -0.67 7.19
CA GLU A 141 -0.60 -0.38 5.76
C GLU A 141 0.57 0.56 5.51
N LEU A 142 1.59 0.06 4.83
CA LEU A 142 2.77 0.81 4.45
C LEU A 142 2.86 0.88 2.93
N ASN A 143 2.88 2.09 2.37
CA ASN A 143 3.06 2.25 0.94
C ASN A 143 4.42 1.69 0.48
N GLU A 144 4.38 0.76 -0.47
CA GLU A 144 5.54 0.07 -1.02
C GLU A 144 6.05 0.79 -2.28
N ALA A 145 6.44 2.06 -2.17
CA ALA A 145 7.01 2.77 -3.31
C ALA A 145 8.21 2.00 -3.89
N PHE A 146 9.03 1.45 -3.00
CA PHE A 146 10.15 0.54 -3.31
C PHE A 146 10.28 -0.48 -2.17
N ALA A 147 10.56 -1.73 -2.48
CA ALA A 147 10.80 -2.74 -1.44
C ALA A 147 11.98 -2.35 -0.52
N ALA A 148 13.03 -1.72 -1.06
CA ALA A 148 14.15 -1.22 -0.26
C ALA A 148 13.70 -0.20 0.78
N GLN A 149 12.80 0.72 0.40
CA GLN A 149 12.22 1.72 1.28
C GLN A 149 11.32 1.06 2.34
N GLY A 150 10.42 0.17 1.93
CA GLY A 150 9.54 -0.55 2.84
C GLY A 150 10.32 -1.30 3.91
N LEU A 151 11.32 -2.09 3.52
CA LEU A 151 12.19 -2.81 4.45
C LEU A 151 12.95 -1.89 5.41
N ALA A 152 13.44 -0.75 4.93
CA ALA A 152 14.12 0.22 5.79
C ALA A 152 13.18 0.78 6.86
N VAL A 153 11.93 1.10 6.51
CA VAL A 153 10.90 1.58 7.44
C VAL A 153 10.53 0.50 8.45
N LEU A 154 10.24 -0.73 8.00
CA LEU A 154 9.87 -1.84 8.89
C LEU A 154 10.95 -2.09 9.95
N ARG A 155 12.20 -2.22 9.52
CA ARG A 155 13.34 -2.47 10.43
C ARG A 155 13.56 -1.32 11.41
N ALA A 156 13.39 -0.07 10.98
CA ALA A 156 13.50 1.11 11.85
C ALA A 156 12.36 1.20 12.87
N LEU A 157 11.20 0.62 12.59
CA LEU A 157 10.08 0.50 13.51
C LEU A 157 10.16 -0.77 14.40
N GLY A 158 11.21 -1.58 14.27
CA GLY A 158 11.39 -2.82 15.02
C GLY A 158 10.55 -4.00 14.50
N LEU A 159 9.99 -3.87 13.30
CA LEU A 159 9.19 -4.93 12.68
C LEU A 159 10.07 -5.90 11.88
N LYS A 160 9.61 -7.14 11.75
CA LYS A 160 10.24 -8.12 10.86
C LYS A 160 9.94 -7.79 9.40
N ASP A 161 10.84 -8.20 8.49
CA ASP A 161 10.67 -8.05 7.05
C ASP A 161 9.39 -8.75 6.53
N ASP A 162 8.93 -9.78 7.23
CA ASP A 162 7.79 -10.63 6.91
C ASP A 162 6.64 -10.53 7.93
N ASP A 163 6.55 -9.46 8.71
CA ASP A 163 5.48 -9.26 9.68
C ASP A 163 4.11 -9.38 8.99
N ALA A 164 3.30 -10.33 9.46
CA ALA A 164 2.02 -10.66 8.84
C ALA A 164 0.97 -9.54 8.94
N ARG A 165 1.17 -8.59 9.85
CA ARG A 165 0.28 -7.42 10.00
C ARG A 165 0.46 -6.40 8.89
N VAL A 166 1.59 -6.45 8.16
CA VAL A 166 1.96 -5.44 7.16
C VAL A 166 1.44 -5.85 5.79
N ASN A 167 0.62 -4.98 5.20
CA ASN A 167 0.08 -5.12 3.85
C ASN A 167 -0.52 -6.51 3.61
N ALA A 168 -1.40 -6.92 4.51
CA ALA A 168 -1.99 -8.27 4.49
C ALA A 168 -2.75 -8.58 3.20
N TRP A 169 -3.21 -7.55 2.47
CA TRP A 169 -3.91 -7.70 1.18
C TRP A 169 -3.07 -7.25 -0.02
N GLY A 170 -1.75 -7.22 0.14
CA GLY A 170 -0.82 -6.67 -0.83
C GLY A 170 -0.63 -5.17 -0.68
N GLY A 171 0.38 -4.63 -1.32
CA GLY A 171 0.71 -3.22 -1.29
C GLY A 171 0.99 -2.65 -2.68
N ALA A 172 1.58 -1.47 -2.75
CA ALA A 172 1.76 -0.73 -3.99
C ALA A 172 2.64 -1.43 -5.05
N ILE A 173 3.52 -2.34 -4.66
CA ILE A 173 4.28 -3.16 -5.63
C ILE A 173 3.33 -4.03 -6.45
N ALA A 174 2.29 -4.57 -5.83
CA ALA A 174 1.30 -5.41 -6.51
C ALA A 174 0.16 -4.59 -7.12
N LEU A 175 -0.35 -3.59 -6.42
CA LEU A 175 -1.58 -2.87 -6.77
C LEU A 175 -1.35 -1.56 -7.54
N GLY A 176 -0.11 -1.07 -7.56
CA GLY A 176 0.22 0.23 -8.15
C GLY A 176 0.26 1.36 -7.13
N HIS A 177 0.81 2.49 -7.55
CA HIS A 177 1.01 3.69 -6.72
C HIS A 177 0.60 4.92 -7.53
N PRO A 178 -0.71 5.24 -7.56
CA PRO A 178 -1.27 6.39 -8.27
C PRO A 178 -0.90 7.73 -7.63
#